data_fbb594a94f15d9b6ffe161d663ab8862
#
_entry.id   fbb594a94f15d9b6ffe161d663ab8862
#
_cell.length_a   1.000
_cell.length_b   1.000
_cell.length_c   1.000
_cell.angle_alpha   90.00
_cell.angle_beta   90.00
_cell.angle_gamma   90.00
#
_symmetry.space_group_name_H-M   'P 1'
#
loop_
_entity.id
_entity.type
_entity.pdbx_description
1 polymer ?
#
loop_
_entity_poly.entity_id
_entity_poly.type
_entity_poly.pdbx_seq_one_letter_code
_entity_poly.pdbx_strand_id
1 'polypeptide(L)'
;MDFRLSPEEEAFREEVVGFLAQELSEAVRLEYEERGLPGPLYHAFLRKLGQRGWLTLTWPEEYGGLGRPPIYRFIMVEEMAKRGVEYRNVAESIVAPSLMLCGSPQQKEHYLPLVASGEAVFALLYSEPHAGSDLASLELQAGSDGAGYTLSGQKLFSSEADMAHYAWVASRTDLNAPKHRGISIFLLDMKTPGVTVRPLISMAGDRRFNEVFIDNARVGRESLIGEENRGWYYVAAALDFERATAGAAMFIGNATYLVSRMIDYVKDNPAVQIGCPELRSKISGRATELEVLRMLSYQVLSLMSGGHAPTY
;
A
#
# COMPACT_ATOMS: atom_id res chain seq x y z
N MET A 1 24.73 -15.70 -10.95
CA MET A 1 23.70 -15.22 -10.01
C MET A 1 22.89 -16.44 -9.58
N ASP A 2 22.75 -16.71 -8.30
CA ASP A 2 21.90 -17.80 -7.80
C ASP A 2 20.54 -17.18 -7.43
N PHE A 3 19.46 -17.71 -8.02
CA PHE A 3 18.08 -17.24 -7.79
C PHE A 3 17.32 -18.11 -6.76
N ARG A 4 18.02 -19.08 -6.16
CA ARG A 4 17.43 -19.88 -5.09
C ARG A 4 17.40 -19.09 -3.80
N LEU A 5 16.33 -19.26 -3.04
CA LEU A 5 16.27 -18.75 -1.67
C LEU A 5 17.33 -19.45 -0.81
N SER A 6 17.90 -18.73 0.13
CA SER A 6 18.76 -19.31 1.16
C SER A 6 17.94 -20.24 2.08
N PRO A 7 18.57 -21.12 2.85
CA PRO A 7 17.87 -21.96 3.82
C PRO A 7 17.03 -21.15 4.83
N GLU A 8 17.50 -19.98 5.24
CA GLU A 8 16.78 -19.08 6.16
C GLU A 8 15.55 -18.46 5.51
N GLU A 9 15.67 -18.03 4.24
CA GLU A 9 14.55 -17.48 3.46
C GLU A 9 13.50 -18.54 3.15
N GLU A 10 13.91 -19.78 2.88
CA GLU A 10 13.00 -20.91 2.67
C GLU A 10 12.27 -21.29 3.96
N ALA A 11 12.97 -21.32 5.09
CA ALA A 11 12.35 -21.52 6.40
C ALA A 11 11.33 -20.43 6.74
N PHE A 12 11.63 -19.16 6.44
CA PHE A 12 10.69 -18.08 6.61
C PHE A 12 9.46 -18.22 5.71
N ARG A 13 9.66 -18.65 4.45
CA ARG A 13 8.55 -18.94 3.54
C ARG A 13 7.62 -20.02 4.06
N GLU A 14 8.18 -21.11 4.60
CA GLU A 14 7.40 -22.17 5.23
C GLU A 14 6.62 -21.65 6.45
N GLU A 15 7.23 -20.80 7.27
CA GLU A 15 6.57 -20.15 8.40
C GLU A 15 5.40 -19.27 7.93
N VAL A 16 5.60 -18.44 6.88
CA VAL A 16 4.54 -17.63 6.28
C VAL A 16 3.41 -18.51 5.74
N VAL A 17 3.73 -19.56 5.02
CA VAL A 17 2.74 -20.52 4.47
C VAL A 17 1.90 -21.14 5.60
N GLY A 18 2.56 -21.60 6.66
CA GLY A 18 1.89 -22.17 7.82
C GLY A 18 0.98 -21.17 8.54
N PHE A 19 1.46 -19.96 8.75
CA PHE A 19 0.67 -18.88 9.35
C PHE A 19 -0.55 -18.52 8.49
N LEU A 20 -0.37 -18.35 7.19
CA LEU A 20 -1.47 -18.03 6.29
C LEU A 20 -2.53 -19.13 6.22
N ALA A 21 -2.12 -20.39 6.31
CA ALA A 21 -3.06 -21.51 6.35
C ALA A 21 -3.95 -21.49 7.61
N GLN A 22 -3.45 -20.95 8.72
CA GLN A 22 -4.17 -20.87 9.99
C GLN A 22 -5.01 -19.59 10.11
N GLU A 23 -4.46 -18.46 9.69
CA GLU A 23 -4.98 -17.14 10.05
C GLU A 23 -5.70 -16.42 8.89
N LEU A 24 -5.38 -16.74 7.64
CA LEU A 24 -6.05 -16.18 6.47
C LEU A 24 -7.30 -17.01 6.15
N SER A 25 -8.39 -16.71 6.86
CA SER A 25 -9.64 -17.44 6.71
C SER A 25 -10.34 -17.17 5.37
N GLU A 26 -11.20 -18.10 4.95
CA GLU A 26 -12.08 -17.92 3.80
C GLU A 26 -12.94 -16.65 3.91
N ALA A 27 -13.35 -16.26 5.12
CA ALA A 27 -14.13 -15.06 5.35
C ALA A 27 -13.35 -13.78 5.01
N VAL A 28 -12.04 -13.73 5.30
CA VAL A 28 -11.16 -12.60 4.90
C VAL A 28 -11.08 -12.53 3.37
N ARG A 29 -10.92 -13.67 2.71
CA ARG A 29 -10.82 -13.74 1.25
C ARG A 29 -12.13 -13.27 0.58
N LEU A 30 -13.28 -13.74 1.06
CA LEU A 30 -14.59 -13.34 0.54
C LEU A 30 -14.85 -11.85 0.77
N GLU A 31 -14.57 -11.31 1.97
CA GLU A 31 -14.67 -9.88 2.24
C GLU A 31 -13.83 -9.07 1.25
N TYR A 32 -12.59 -9.53 1.00
CA TYR A 32 -11.68 -8.87 0.06
C TYR A 32 -12.21 -8.90 -1.38
N GLU A 33 -12.73 -10.05 -1.83
CA GLU A 33 -13.33 -10.19 -3.16
C GLU A 33 -14.57 -9.30 -3.35
N GLU A 34 -15.48 -9.27 -2.36
CA GLU A 34 -16.71 -8.46 -2.41
C GLU A 34 -16.46 -6.96 -2.39
N ARG A 35 -15.54 -6.52 -1.55
CA ARG A 35 -15.20 -5.09 -1.44
C ARG A 35 -14.25 -4.62 -2.52
N GLY A 36 -13.42 -5.51 -3.06
CA GLY A 36 -12.29 -5.17 -3.94
C GLY A 36 -11.15 -4.43 -3.22
N LEU A 37 -11.24 -4.23 -1.92
CA LEU A 37 -10.28 -3.56 -1.02
C LEU A 37 -10.33 -4.19 0.38
N PRO A 38 -9.30 -3.95 1.22
CA PRO A 38 -9.32 -4.30 2.64
C PRO A 38 -10.62 -3.91 3.34
N GLY A 39 -11.12 -4.80 4.19
CA GLY A 39 -12.26 -4.60 5.05
C GLY A 39 -11.92 -4.86 6.52
N PRO A 40 -12.91 -4.87 7.43
CA PRO A 40 -12.66 -5.10 8.85
C PRO A 40 -11.94 -6.40 9.19
N LEU A 41 -12.27 -7.50 8.49
CA LEU A 41 -11.63 -8.79 8.70
C LEU A 41 -10.18 -8.79 8.20
N TYR A 42 -9.93 -8.13 7.07
CA TYR A 42 -8.57 -7.94 6.55
C TYR A 42 -7.72 -7.13 7.54
N HIS A 43 -8.23 -6.03 8.08
CA HIS A 43 -7.49 -5.25 9.09
C HIS A 43 -7.28 -6.02 10.39
N ALA A 44 -8.23 -6.87 10.79
CA ALA A 44 -8.02 -7.80 11.90
C ALA A 44 -6.88 -8.80 11.61
N PHE A 45 -6.79 -9.27 10.38
CA PHE A 45 -5.69 -10.12 9.93
C PHE A 45 -4.35 -9.36 9.91
N LEU A 46 -4.30 -8.10 9.44
CA LEU A 46 -3.07 -7.27 9.50
C LEU A 46 -2.54 -7.13 10.93
N ARG A 47 -3.41 -6.97 11.93
CA ARG A 47 -2.97 -6.92 13.34
C ARG A 47 -2.26 -8.21 13.78
N LYS A 48 -2.66 -9.37 13.25
CA LYS A 48 -1.96 -10.63 13.52
C LYS A 48 -0.57 -10.66 12.89
N LEU A 49 -0.40 -10.08 11.69
CA LEU A 49 0.92 -9.86 11.10
C LEU A 49 1.77 -8.91 11.95
N GLY A 50 1.15 -7.83 12.46
CA GLY A 50 1.81 -6.88 13.37
C GLY A 50 2.32 -7.54 14.64
N GLN A 51 1.53 -8.41 15.28
CA GLN A 51 1.92 -9.20 16.46
C GLN A 51 3.14 -10.09 16.23
N ARG A 52 3.39 -10.48 14.97
CA ARG A 52 4.58 -11.22 14.54
C ARG A 52 5.76 -10.34 14.14
N GLY A 53 5.60 -9.01 14.13
CA GLY A 53 6.56 -8.06 13.61
C GLY A 53 6.66 -8.07 12.08
N TRP A 54 5.73 -8.71 11.38
CA TRP A 54 5.82 -8.88 9.93
C TRP A 54 5.38 -7.65 9.13
N LEU A 55 4.72 -6.69 9.76
CA LEU A 55 4.47 -5.39 9.16
C LEU A 55 5.72 -4.49 9.11
N THR A 56 6.76 -4.83 9.89
CA THR A 56 7.99 -4.05 10.02
C THR A 56 9.24 -4.83 9.62
N LEU A 57 9.10 -5.87 8.78
CA LEU A 57 10.20 -6.78 8.37
C LEU A 57 11.46 -6.02 7.93
N THR A 58 11.29 -4.99 7.11
CA THR A 58 12.38 -4.24 6.49
C THR A 58 12.72 -2.92 7.18
N TRP A 59 11.97 -2.55 8.22
CA TRP A 59 12.24 -1.30 8.93
C TRP A 59 13.53 -1.38 9.73
N PRO A 60 14.23 -0.25 9.91
CA PRO A 60 15.34 -0.17 10.85
C PRO A 60 14.92 -0.56 12.28
N GLU A 61 15.83 -1.21 13.00
CA GLU A 61 15.59 -1.67 14.39
C GLU A 61 15.26 -0.50 15.34
N GLU A 62 15.85 0.69 15.11
CA GLU A 62 15.56 1.90 15.88
C GLU A 62 14.10 2.35 15.83
N TYR A 63 13.34 1.92 14.83
CA TYR A 63 11.90 2.18 14.68
C TYR A 63 11.03 0.93 14.97
N GLY A 64 11.60 -0.06 15.65
CA GLY A 64 10.88 -1.29 16.01
C GLY A 64 10.77 -2.30 14.85
N GLY A 65 11.62 -2.18 13.84
CA GLY A 65 11.70 -3.09 12.73
C GLY A 65 12.58 -4.31 12.99
N LEU A 66 12.53 -5.28 12.08
CA LEU A 66 13.38 -6.48 12.14
C LEU A 66 14.67 -6.36 11.31
N GLY A 67 14.87 -5.25 10.58
CA GLY A 67 16.05 -5.01 9.75
C GLY A 67 16.30 -6.07 8.67
N ARG A 68 15.28 -6.85 8.30
CA ARG A 68 15.42 -7.95 7.35
C ARG A 68 15.61 -7.43 5.92
N PRO A 69 16.37 -8.14 5.08
CA PRO A 69 16.47 -7.82 3.65
C PRO A 69 15.10 -7.78 2.96
N PRO A 70 14.94 -6.98 1.89
CA PRO A 70 13.67 -6.81 1.18
C PRO A 70 13.01 -8.11 0.67
N ILE A 71 13.80 -9.17 0.46
CA ILE A 71 13.32 -10.48 0.03
C ILE A 71 12.32 -11.09 1.03
N TYR A 72 12.46 -10.84 2.34
CA TYR A 72 11.53 -11.34 3.36
C TYR A 72 10.14 -10.75 3.18
N ARG A 73 10.05 -9.45 2.93
CA ARG A 73 8.78 -8.80 2.63
C ARG A 73 8.19 -9.29 1.30
N PHE A 74 9.04 -9.49 0.29
CA PHE A 74 8.63 -10.05 -0.99
C PHE A 74 7.97 -11.42 -0.81
N ILE A 75 8.60 -12.33 -0.06
CA ILE A 75 8.08 -13.67 0.23
C ILE A 75 6.70 -13.58 0.88
N MET A 76 6.54 -12.77 1.92
CA MET A 76 5.26 -12.61 2.61
C MET A 76 4.16 -12.10 1.68
N VAL A 77 4.43 -11.04 0.93
CA VAL A 77 3.47 -10.43 0.00
C VAL A 77 3.08 -11.39 -1.13
N GLU A 78 4.05 -12.10 -1.70
CA GLU A 78 3.80 -13.09 -2.75
C GLU A 78 2.93 -14.24 -2.24
N GLU A 79 3.23 -14.79 -1.05
CA GLU A 79 2.46 -15.89 -0.48
C GLU A 79 1.02 -15.51 -0.09
N MET A 80 0.78 -14.25 0.32
CA MET A 80 -0.59 -13.73 0.50
C MET A 80 -1.33 -13.66 -0.83
N ALA A 81 -0.71 -13.06 -1.85
CA ALA A 81 -1.31 -12.87 -3.16
C ALA A 81 -1.61 -14.20 -3.87
N LYS A 82 -0.75 -15.23 -3.71
CA LYS A 82 -1.02 -16.61 -4.17
C LYS A 82 -2.27 -17.24 -3.57
N ARG A 83 -2.81 -16.67 -2.50
CA ARG A 83 -4.06 -17.09 -1.84
C ARG A 83 -5.26 -16.20 -2.15
N GLY A 84 -5.12 -15.31 -3.15
CA GLY A 84 -6.17 -14.40 -3.61
C GLY A 84 -6.39 -13.19 -2.70
N VAL A 85 -5.44 -12.88 -1.81
CA VAL A 85 -5.50 -11.70 -0.94
C VAL A 85 -4.26 -10.85 -1.17
N GLU A 86 -4.45 -9.69 -1.77
CA GLU A 86 -3.35 -8.75 -2.01
C GLU A 86 -2.92 -8.07 -0.70
N TYR A 87 -1.61 -7.90 -0.51
CA TYR A 87 -1.10 -7.10 0.60
C TYR A 87 -1.23 -5.62 0.27
N ARG A 88 -2.16 -4.96 0.90
CA ARG A 88 -2.40 -3.51 0.79
C ARG A 88 -2.32 -2.88 2.16
N ASN A 89 -1.28 -2.08 2.38
CA ASN A 89 -1.08 -1.34 3.62
C ASN A 89 -0.28 -0.06 3.34
N VAL A 90 -0.98 1.01 2.99
CA VAL A 90 -0.36 2.31 2.71
C VAL A 90 0.30 2.92 3.95
N ALA A 91 -0.15 2.53 5.15
CA ALA A 91 0.50 2.95 6.38
C ALA A 91 1.95 2.45 6.44
N GLU A 92 2.19 1.18 6.11
CA GLU A 92 3.51 0.55 6.11
C GLU A 92 4.35 0.96 4.89
N SER A 93 3.73 1.03 3.69
CA SER A 93 4.49 1.21 2.45
C SER A 93 4.79 2.68 2.10
N ILE A 94 4.01 3.63 2.62
CA ILE A 94 4.10 5.05 2.27
C ILE A 94 4.26 5.92 3.51
N VAL A 95 3.33 5.81 4.47
CA VAL A 95 3.29 6.74 5.61
C VAL A 95 4.48 6.56 6.53
N ALA A 96 4.77 5.33 6.95
CA ALA A 96 5.86 5.07 7.88
C ALA A 96 7.25 5.41 7.32
N PRO A 97 7.62 5.00 6.08
CA PRO A 97 8.90 5.43 5.50
C PRO A 97 9.03 6.94 5.39
N SER A 98 7.94 7.63 5.04
CA SER A 98 7.93 9.09 4.97
C SER A 98 8.07 9.73 6.36
N LEU A 99 7.42 9.18 7.39
CA LEU A 99 7.60 9.63 8.78
C LEU A 99 9.03 9.39 9.27
N MET A 100 9.63 8.25 8.96
CA MET A 100 11.02 7.97 9.30
C MET A 100 11.96 8.99 8.65
N LEU A 101 11.69 9.39 7.41
CA LEU A 101 12.49 10.35 6.65
C LEU A 101 12.34 11.78 7.18
N CYS A 102 11.12 12.27 7.35
CA CYS A 102 10.85 13.70 7.57
C CYS A 102 9.88 14.03 8.72
N GLY A 103 9.34 13.02 9.41
CA GLY A 103 8.48 13.24 10.57
C GLY A 103 9.22 13.79 11.78
N SER A 104 8.53 14.58 12.61
CA SER A 104 9.06 15.04 13.90
C SER A 104 9.24 13.84 14.87
N PRO A 105 10.08 13.97 15.90
CA PRO A 105 10.21 12.94 16.93
C PRO A 105 8.88 12.51 17.54
N GLN A 106 7.99 13.47 17.82
CA GLN A 106 6.67 13.23 18.39
C GLN A 106 5.75 12.46 17.41
N GLN A 107 5.80 12.80 16.10
CA GLN A 107 5.05 12.08 15.08
C GLN A 107 5.55 10.64 14.94
N LYS A 108 6.85 10.41 14.94
CA LYS A 108 7.46 9.07 14.90
C LYS A 108 7.03 8.23 16.11
N GLU A 109 7.18 8.80 17.31
CA GLU A 109 6.81 8.14 18.57
C GLU A 109 5.33 7.76 18.61
N HIS A 110 4.45 8.61 18.08
CA HIS A 110 3.01 8.36 18.11
C HIS A 110 2.55 7.39 17.00
N TYR A 111 2.95 7.62 15.74
CA TYR A 111 2.36 6.90 14.62
C TYR A 111 3.07 5.60 14.24
N LEU A 112 4.41 5.51 14.38
CA LEU A 112 5.11 4.29 13.95
C LEU A 112 4.69 3.05 14.74
N PRO A 113 4.48 3.08 16.07
CA PRO A 113 3.95 1.93 16.80
C PRO A 113 2.55 1.50 16.34
N LEU A 114 1.67 2.45 16.01
CA LEU A 114 0.31 2.16 15.52
C LEU A 114 0.34 1.49 14.14
N VAL A 115 1.30 1.88 13.28
CA VAL A 115 1.52 1.22 11.99
C VAL A 115 2.11 -0.16 12.19
N ALA A 116 3.11 -0.30 13.06
CA ALA A 116 3.79 -1.57 13.33
C ALA A 116 2.84 -2.63 13.90
N SER A 117 1.89 -2.24 14.74
CA SER A 117 0.87 -3.13 15.30
C SER A 117 -0.29 -3.44 14.33
N GLY A 118 -0.45 -2.66 13.25
CA GLY A 118 -1.60 -2.74 12.35
C GLY A 118 -2.89 -2.15 12.93
N GLU A 119 -2.79 -1.34 13.99
CA GLU A 119 -3.95 -0.67 14.62
C GLU A 119 -4.41 0.55 13.84
N ALA A 120 -3.49 1.28 13.20
CA ALA A 120 -3.81 2.46 12.41
C ALA A 120 -4.02 2.14 10.93
N VAL A 121 -5.19 2.49 10.42
CA VAL A 121 -5.50 2.51 8.98
C VAL A 121 -5.33 3.92 8.48
N PHE A 122 -4.60 4.08 7.37
CA PHE A 122 -4.37 5.38 6.72
C PHE A 122 -4.98 5.40 5.33
N ALA A 123 -5.52 6.54 4.94
CA ALA A 123 -5.90 6.83 3.56
C ALA A 123 -4.95 7.86 2.94
N LEU A 124 -4.69 7.72 1.64
CA LEU A 124 -3.98 8.74 0.87
C LEU A 124 -4.98 9.68 0.24
N LEU A 125 -4.90 10.95 0.59
CA LEU A 125 -5.73 12.01 0.04
C LEU A 125 -4.90 12.89 -0.90
N TYR A 126 -4.68 12.39 -2.12
CA TYR A 126 -3.88 13.03 -3.16
C TYR A 126 -4.75 13.64 -4.25
N SER A 127 -5.40 12.78 -5.02
CA SER A 127 -6.16 13.18 -6.22
C SER A 127 -7.36 14.08 -5.90
N GLU A 128 -7.66 14.97 -6.83
CA GLU A 128 -8.81 15.88 -6.81
C GLU A 128 -9.57 15.77 -8.14
N PRO A 129 -10.80 16.30 -8.24
CA PRO A 129 -11.56 16.26 -9.50
C PRO A 129 -10.79 16.79 -10.72
N HIS A 130 -9.92 17.76 -10.53
CA HIS A 130 -9.11 18.39 -11.58
C HIS A 130 -7.62 18.07 -11.52
N ALA A 131 -7.16 17.32 -10.50
CA ALA A 131 -5.75 16.99 -10.28
C ALA A 131 -5.57 15.48 -10.00
N GLY A 132 -5.29 14.73 -11.05
CA GLY A 132 -4.99 13.30 -11.00
C GLY A 132 -3.59 13.03 -11.53
N SER A 133 -3.44 12.82 -12.86
CA SER A 133 -2.13 12.62 -13.48
C SER A 133 -1.20 13.82 -13.28
N ASP A 134 -1.76 15.02 -13.29
CA ASP A 134 -1.05 16.25 -12.90
C ASP A 134 -1.34 16.57 -11.43
N LEU A 135 -0.85 15.71 -10.53
CA LEU A 135 -1.08 15.86 -9.09
C LEU A 135 -0.55 17.20 -8.53
N ALA A 136 0.50 17.76 -9.12
CA ALA A 136 1.05 19.04 -8.70
C ALA A 136 0.08 20.21 -8.88
N SER A 137 -1.01 20.04 -9.63
CA SER A 137 -2.07 21.05 -9.78
C SER A 137 -3.18 20.96 -8.73
N LEU A 138 -2.99 20.20 -7.65
CA LEU A 138 -3.93 20.11 -6.54
C LEU A 138 -4.26 21.49 -5.95
N GLU A 139 -5.52 21.67 -5.51
CA GLU A 139 -6.08 22.94 -5.08
C GLU A 139 -6.64 22.94 -3.65
N LEU A 140 -6.74 21.76 -2.98
CA LEU A 140 -7.16 21.71 -1.58
C LEU A 140 -6.26 22.61 -0.75
N GLN A 141 -6.85 23.61 -0.12
CA GLN A 141 -6.13 24.68 0.59
C GLN A 141 -5.83 24.29 2.03
N ALA A 142 -4.69 24.73 2.54
CA ALA A 142 -4.33 24.72 3.93
C ALA A 142 -3.89 26.12 4.36
N GLY A 143 -4.85 26.90 4.86
CA GLY A 143 -4.61 28.27 5.36
C GLY A 143 -4.04 28.24 6.77
N SER A 144 -2.91 28.92 7.00
CA SER A 144 -2.31 29.07 8.33
C SER A 144 -2.90 30.27 9.09
N ASP A 145 -3.23 30.09 10.37
CA ASP A 145 -3.59 31.19 11.28
C ASP A 145 -2.50 31.47 12.34
N GLY A 146 -1.32 30.87 12.17
CA GLY A 146 -0.19 30.99 13.11
C GLY A 146 -0.24 30.01 14.28
N ALA A 147 -1.42 29.52 14.68
CA ALA A 147 -1.60 28.50 15.71
C ALA A 147 -1.76 27.09 15.10
N GLY A 148 -2.19 27.00 13.85
CA GLY A 148 -2.40 25.75 13.14
C GLY A 148 -2.78 26.04 11.68
N TYR A 149 -3.53 25.09 11.11
CA TYR A 149 -4.01 25.19 9.73
C TYR A 149 -5.50 24.88 9.65
N THR A 150 -6.16 25.47 8.66
CA THR A 150 -7.53 25.15 8.28
C THR A 150 -7.50 24.56 6.88
N LEU A 151 -7.93 23.31 6.75
CA LEU A 151 -7.97 22.60 5.49
C LEU A 151 -9.36 22.71 4.87
N SER A 152 -9.42 23.02 3.56
CA SER A 152 -10.68 23.14 2.82
C SER A 152 -10.52 22.70 1.37
N GLY A 153 -11.40 21.80 0.91
CA GLY A 153 -11.41 21.29 -0.46
C GLY A 153 -11.99 19.89 -0.56
N GLN A 154 -11.68 19.21 -1.65
CA GLN A 154 -12.23 17.90 -1.97
C GLN A 154 -11.12 16.99 -2.49
N LYS A 155 -11.15 15.75 -2.06
CA LYS A 155 -10.29 14.67 -2.58
C LYS A 155 -11.14 13.58 -3.22
N LEU A 156 -10.57 12.94 -4.23
CA LEU A 156 -11.27 11.95 -5.05
C LEU A 156 -10.43 10.67 -5.18
N PHE A 157 -11.12 9.55 -5.40
CA PHE A 157 -10.49 8.22 -5.55
C PHE A 157 -9.63 7.78 -4.37
N SER A 158 -10.02 8.20 -3.16
CA SER A 158 -9.30 7.86 -1.93
C SER A 158 -9.68 6.44 -1.48
N SER A 159 -8.75 5.50 -1.63
CA SER A 159 -8.94 4.12 -1.17
C SER A 159 -9.02 4.08 0.35
N GLU A 160 -9.91 3.21 0.88
CA GLU A 160 -10.06 2.93 2.31
C GLU A 160 -10.39 4.14 3.21
N ALA A 161 -10.73 5.32 2.63
CA ALA A 161 -11.01 6.51 3.43
C ALA A 161 -12.24 6.33 4.35
N ASP A 162 -13.17 5.43 4.00
CA ASP A 162 -14.33 5.06 4.81
C ASP A 162 -13.98 4.29 6.10
N MET A 163 -12.77 3.72 6.15
CA MET A 163 -12.28 2.95 7.29
C MET A 163 -11.02 3.54 7.95
N ALA A 164 -10.46 4.58 7.34
CA ALA A 164 -9.22 5.17 7.82
C ALA A 164 -9.40 5.89 9.16
N HIS A 165 -8.42 5.70 10.05
CA HIS A 165 -8.29 6.48 11.28
C HIS A 165 -7.65 7.84 10.99
N TYR A 166 -6.67 7.83 10.09
CA TYR A 166 -5.91 9.01 9.69
C TYR A 166 -5.80 9.10 8.18
N ALA A 167 -5.64 10.32 7.69
CA ALA A 167 -5.34 10.58 6.29
C ALA A 167 -3.99 11.29 6.13
N TRP A 168 -3.27 10.89 5.09
CA TRP A 168 -2.09 11.55 4.57
C TRP A 168 -2.53 12.48 3.46
N VAL A 169 -2.60 13.79 3.77
CA VAL A 169 -3.27 14.80 2.92
C VAL A 169 -2.26 15.70 2.25
N ALA A 170 -2.23 15.72 0.92
CA ALA A 170 -1.50 16.73 0.17
C ALA A 170 -2.38 17.98 -0.01
N SER A 171 -1.88 19.14 0.41
CA SER A 171 -2.62 20.40 0.43
C SER A 171 -1.77 21.56 -0.08
N ARG A 172 -2.41 22.58 -0.62
CA ARG A 172 -1.78 23.82 -1.07
C ARG A 172 -1.66 24.81 0.09
N THR A 173 -0.42 25.09 0.52
CA THR A 173 -0.10 26.06 1.58
C THR A 173 0.32 27.41 1.01
N ASP A 174 0.87 27.46 -0.23
CA ASP A 174 1.19 28.70 -0.93
C ASP A 174 0.54 28.69 -2.33
N LEU A 175 -0.46 29.54 -2.51
CA LEU A 175 -1.22 29.69 -3.77
C LEU A 175 -0.42 30.43 -4.86
N ASN A 176 0.61 31.19 -4.50
CA ASN A 176 1.41 31.98 -5.43
C ASN A 176 2.70 31.27 -5.86
N ALA A 177 3.05 30.18 -5.22
CA ALA A 177 4.26 29.42 -5.55
C ALA A 177 4.09 28.66 -6.87
N PRO A 178 5.20 28.37 -7.56
CA PRO A 178 5.20 27.39 -8.67
C PRO A 178 4.59 26.06 -8.23
N LYS A 179 3.88 25.39 -9.14
CA LYS A 179 3.01 24.22 -8.92
C LYS A 179 3.62 23.10 -8.02
N HIS A 180 4.94 22.81 -8.11
CA HIS A 180 5.64 21.83 -7.28
C HIS A 180 6.20 22.41 -5.96
N ARG A 181 6.04 23.73 -5.75
CA ARG A 181 6.47 24.45 -4.54
C ARG A 181 5.22 25.10 -3.93
N GLY A 182 4.90 24.91 -2.71
CA GLY A 182 3.66 25.39 -2.10
C GLY A 182 2.68 24.27 -1.80
N ILE A 183 3.13 23.03 -1.91
CA ILE A 183 2.41 21.84 -1.43
C ILE A 183 3.04 21.43 -0.10
N SER A 184 2.19 21.12 0.87
CA SER A 184 2.55 20.56 2.16
C SER A 184 1.76 19.28 2.42
N ILE A 185 2.29 18.42 3.31
CA ILE A 185 1.62 17.21 3.72
C ILE A 185 1.14 17.36 5.15
N PHE A 186 -0.08 16.91 5.39
CA PHE A 186 -0.69 16.90 6.72
C PHE A 186 -1.15 15.51 7.11
N LEU A 187 -1.01 15.17 8.38
CA LEU A 187 -1.73 14.06 9.00
C LEU A 187 -3.05 14.61 9.55
N LEU A 188 -4.17 14.08 9.05
CA LEU A 188 -5.51 14.46 9.43
C LEU A 188 -6.19 13.29 10.14
N ASP A 189 -6.67 13.49 11.37
CA ASP A 189 -7.60 12.55 12.01
C ASP A 189 -8.94 12.60 11.24
N MET A 190 -9.40 11.45 10.76
CA MET A 190 -10.62 11.36 9.95
C MET A 190 -11.89 11.69 10.75
N LYS A 191 -11.79 11.79 12.08
CA LYS A 191 -12.87 12.25 12.96
C LYS A 191 -12.89 13.77 13.16
N THR A 192 -11.94 14.50 12.58
CA THR A 192 -11.90 15.95 12.66
C THR A 192 -13.22 16.56 12.13
N PRO A 193 -13.87 17.47 12.88
CA PRO A 193 -15.05 18.17 12.38
C PRO A 193 -14.80 18.83 11.02
N GLY A 194 -15.75 18.70 10.09
CA GLY A 194 -15.63 19.18 8.72
C GLY A 194 -15.16 18.09 7.72
N VAL A 195 -14.75 16.91 8.17
CA VAL A 195 -14.42 15.79 7.28
C VAL A 195 -15.66 14.95 7.00
N THR A 196 -15.95 14.73 5.72
CA THR A 196 -17.07 13.88 5.28
C THR A 196 -16.58 12.94 4.19
N VAL A 197 -16.81 11.64 4.37
CA VAL A 197 -16.44 10.59 3.42
C VAL A 197 -17.68 10.07 2.71
N ARG A 198 -17.62 9.94 1.38
CA ARG A 198 -18.69 9.37 0.55
C ARG A 198 -18.11 8.28 -0.35
N PRO A 199 -18.63 7.05 -0.32
CA PRO A 199 -18.16 6.00 -1.20
C PRO A 199 -18.56 6.28 -2.65
N LEU A 200 -17.63 5.97 -3.57
CA LEU A 200 -17.85 5.98 -5.01
C LEU A 200 -18.11 4.54 -5.47
N ILE A 201 -19.19 4.36 -6.22
CA ILE A 201 -19.51 3.06 -6.81
C ILE A 201 -18.86 2.98 -8.18
N SER A 202 -18.00 1.96 -8.38
CA SER A 202 -17.34 1.73 -9.68
C SER A 202 -18.29 1.11 -10.70
N MET A 203 -17.86 1.02 -11.97
CA MET A 203 -18.58 0.30 -13.03
C MET A 203 -18.80 -1.19 -12.70
N ALA A 204 -17.95 -1.78 -11.87
CA ALA A 204 -18.09 -3.17 -11.41
C ALA A 204 -19.06 -3.32 -10.21
N GLY A 205 -19.61 -2.22 -9.70
CA GLY A 205 -20.51 -2.22 -8.55
C GLY A 205 -19.79 -2.23 -7.19
N ASP A 206 -18.46 -2.27 -7.18
CA ASP A 206 -17.66 -2.23 -5.94
C ASP A 206 -17.51 -0.79 -5.40
N ARG A 207 -17.03 -0.68 -4.15
CA ARG A 207 -16.83 0.59 -3.43
C ARG A 207 -15.37 0.82 -3.10
N ARG A 208 -14.49 0.65 -4.09
CA ARG A 208 -13.03 0.74 -3.91
C ARG A 208 -12.55 2.13 -3.54
N PHE A 209 -13.27 3.15 -3.94
CA PHE A 209 -12.84 4.52 -3.81
C PHE A 209 -13.85 5.35 -3.05
N ASN A 210 -13.36 6.40 -2.44
CA ASN A 210 -14.16 7.39 -1.75
C ASN A 210 -13.86 8.78 -2.27
N GLU A 211 -14.85 9.63 -2.13
CA GLU A 211 -14.77 11.08 -2.21
C GLU A 211 -14.69 11.61 -0.78
N VAL A 212 -13.76 12.50 -0.51
CA VAL A 212 -13.58 13.10 0.82
C VAL A 212 -13.71 14.60 0.71
N PHE A 213 -14.72 15.14 1.36
CA PHE A 213 -14.92 16.56 1.51
C PHE A 213 -14.30 17.03 2.82
N ILE A 214 -13.55 18.10 2.76
CA ILE A 214 -12.93 18.73 3.91
C ILE A 214 -13.42 20.18 3.93
N ASP A 215 -14.26 20.51 4.91
CA ASP A 215 -14.87 21.82 5.07
C ASP A 215 -14.36 22.48 6.35
N ASN A 216 -13.40 23.39 6.21
CA ASN A 216 -12.81 24.13 7.32
C ASN A 216 -12.31 23.25 8.47
N ALA A 217 -11.74 22.09 8.16
CA ALA A 217 -11.18 21.18 9.15
C ALA A 217 -9.92 21.79 9.79
N ARG A 218 -9.97 22.02 11.10
CA ARG A 218 -8.84 22.60 11.84
C ARG A 218 -7.88 21.49 12.32
N VAL A 219 -6.60 21.73 12.05
CA VAL A 219 -5.50 20.87 12.52
C VAL A 219 -4.40 21.71 13.17
N GLY A 220 -3.73 21.15 14.16
CA GLY A 220 -2.61 21.82 14.82
C GLY A 220 -1.35 21.82 13.95
N ARG A 221 -0.34 22.58 14.37
CA ARG A 221 0.96 22.63 13.68
C ARG A 221 1.67 21.27 13.66
N GLU A 222 1.42 20.45 14.65
CA GLU A 222 1.94 19.08 14.78
C GLU A 222 1.41 18.14 13.70
N SER A 223 0.37 18.51 12.97
CA SER A 223 -0.16 17.74 11.82
C SER A 223 0.67 17.92 10.55
N LEU A 224 1.46 19.00 10.45
CA LEU A 224 2.34 19.24 9.31
C LEU A 224 3.50 18.23 9.33
N ILE A 225 3.71 17.56 8.20
CA ILE A 225 4.83 16.62 8.03
C ILE A 225 6.01 17.34 7.38
N GLY A 226 7.15 17.28 8.07
CA GLY A 226 8.38 17.91 7.62
C GLY A 226 8.26 19.44 7.53
N GLU A 227 8.77 20.03 6.46
CA GLU A 227 8.78 21.46 6.21
C GLU A 227 7.58 21.90 5.36
N GLU A 228 7.01 23.06 5.68
CA GLU A 228 5.97 23.69 4.88
C GLU A 228 6.46 23.96 3.45
N ASN A 229 5.59 23.76 2.46
CA ASN A 229 5.90 23.92 1.03
C ASN A 229 6.90 22.90 0.43
N ARG A 230 7.24 21.84 1.17
CA ARG A 230 8.14 20.76 0.73
C ARG A 230 7.41 19.45 0.43
N GLY A 231 6.10 19.44 0.55
CA GLY A 231 5.27 18.23 0.43
C GLY A 231 5.42 17.48 -0.89
N TRP A 232 5.65 18.18 -1.99
CA TRP A 232 5.89 17.52 -3.29
C TRP A 232 7.08 16.55 -3.26
N TYR A 233 8.16 16.93 -2.61
CA TYR A 233 9.35 16.07 -2.49
C TYR A 233 9.07 14.84 -1.61
N TYR A 234 8.25 14.99 -0.59
CA TYR A 234 7.84 13.88 0.27
C TYR A 234 6.90 12.91 -0.46
N VAL A 235 5.97 13.42 -1.29
CA VAL A 235 5.14 12.59 -2.17
C VAL A 235 5.99 11.80 -3.16
N ALA A 236 6.97 12.44 -3.80
CA ALA A 236 7.85 11.79 -4.77
C ALA A 236 8.67 10.66 -4.10
N ALA A 237 9.29 10.94 -2.96
CA ALA A 237 10.03 9.93 -2.19
C ALA A 237 9.14 8.77 -1.73
N ALA A 238 7.92 9.05 -1.26
CA ALA A 238 6.95 8.04 -0.84
C ALA A 238 6.55 7.11 -1.99
N LEU A 239 6.32 7.66 -3.18
CA LEU A 239 5.99 6.87 -4.38
C LEU A 239 7.17 6.02 -4.86
N ASP A 240 8.39 6.48 -4.68
CA ASP A 240 9.59 5.69 -5.00
C ASP A 240 9.73 4.49 -4.05
N PHE A 241 9.46 4.66 -2.76
CA PHE A 241 9.40 3.54 -1.80
C PHE A 241 8.33 2.52 -2.17
N GLU A 242 7.13 2.97 -2.53
CA GLU A 242 6.03 2.09 -2.91
C GLU A 242 6.39 1.24 -4.14
N ARG A 243 6.91 1.87 -5.20
CA ARG A 243 7.29 1.18 -6.45
C ARG A 243 8.38 0.15 -6.23
N ALA A 244 9.36 0.47 -5.40
CA ALA A 244 10.51 -0.39 -5.17
C ALA A 244 10.18 -1.67 -4.38
N THR A 245 9.15 -1.67 -3.53
CA THR A 245 9.02 -2.71 -2.49
C THR A 245 7.81 -3.63 -2.60
N ALA A 246 6.66 -3.17 -3.13
CA ALA A 246 5.41 -3.92 -2.97
C ALA A 246 4.82 -4.48 -4.27
N GLY A 247 4.98 -3.75 -5.39
CA GLY A 247 4.20 -4.02 -6.60
C GLY A 247 4.48 -5.40 -7.20
N ALA A 248 5.73 -5.76 -7.41
CA ALA A 248 6.09 -6.97 -8.16
C ALA A 248 5.64 -8.26 -7.46
N ALA A 249 5.88 -8.41 -6.15
CA ALA A 249 5.48 -9.59 -5.37
C ALA A 249 3.96 -9.82 -5.42
N MET A 250 3.20 -8.75 -5.23
CA MET A 250 1.73 -8.77 -5.26
C MET A 250 1.20 -9.17 -6.64
N PHE A 251 1.71 -8.56 -7.72
CA PHE A 251 1.28 -8.87 -9.07
C PHE A 251 1.65 -10.31 -9.49
N ILE A 252 2.85 -10.78 -9.17
CA ILE A 252 3.29 -12.14 -9.47
C ILE A 252 2.45 -13.15 -8.70
N GLY A 253 2.24 -12.92 -7.41
CA GLY A 253 1.43 -13.79 -6.55
C GLY A 253 -0.02 -13.87 -7.04
N ASN A 254 -0.65 -12.74 -7.34
CA ASN A 254 -2.03 -12.69 -7.85
C ASN A 254 -2.15 -13.37 -9.22
N ALA A 255 -1.23 -13.11 -10.15
CA ALA A 255 -1.22 -13.78 -11.45
C ALA A 255 -0.99 -15.31 -11.30
N THR A 256 -0.15 -15.73 -10.36
CA THR A 256 0.05 -17.15 -10.01
C THR A 256 -1.25 -17.77 -9.49
N TYR A 257 -1.97 -17.07 -8.61
CA TYR A 257 -3.30 -17.49 -8.13
C TYR A 257 -4.30 -17.67 -9.27
N LEU A 258 -4.39 -16.68 -10.17
CA LEU A 258 -5.30 -16.76 -11.33
C LEU A 258 -4.96 -17.91 -12.29
N VAL A 259 -3.66 -18.13 -12.55
CA VAL A 259 -3.20 -19.26 -13.39
C VAL A 259 -3.55 -20.60 -12.72
N SER A 260 -3.35 -20.72 -11.40
CA SER A 260 -3.72 -21.94 -10.66
C SER A 260 -5.24 -22.20 -10.73
N ARG A 261 -6.06 -21.17 -10.51
CA ARG A 261 -7.52 -21.26 -10.64
C ARG A 261 -7.96 -21.69 -12.05
N MET A 262 -7.28 -21.15 -13.06
CA MET A 262 -7.55 -21.56 -14.45
C MET A 262 -7.17 -23.02 -14.70
N ILE A 263 -6.04 -23.49 -14.17
CA ILE A 263 -5.63 -24.90 -14.28
C ILE A 263 -6.67 -25.81 -13.62
N ASP A 264 -7.14 -25.49 -12.42
CA ASP A 264 -8.12 -26.27 -11.70
C ASP A 264 -9.45 -26.30 -12.45
N TYR A 265 -9.93 -25.14 -12.94
CA TYR A 265 -11.12 -25.07 -13.77
C TYR A 265 -11.04 -25.97 -15.01
N VAL A 266 -9.89 -25.98 -15.70
CA VAL A 266 -9.68 -26.83 -16.90
C VAL A 266 -9.65 -28.30 -16.53
N LYS A 267 -9.07 -28.71 -15.40
CA LYS A 267 -9.08 -30.10 -14.92
C LYS A 267 -10.50 -30.57 -14.61
N ASP A 268 -11.32 -29.70 -14.00
CA ASP A 268 -12.69 -30.03 -13.61
C ASP A 268 -13.67 -29.99 -14.79
N ASN A 269 -13.26 -29.41 -15.93
CA ASN A 269 -14.08 -29.27 -17.14
C ASN A 269 -13.39 -29.83 -18.38
N PRO A 270 -13.36 -31.16 -18.57
CA PRO A 270 -12.65 -31.79 -19.69
C PRO A 270 -13.15 -31.32 -21.09
N ALA A 271 -14.39 -30.90 -21.21
CA ALA A 271 -14.95 -30.38 -22.46
C ALA A 271 -14.20 -29.09 -22.93
N VAL A 272 -13.68 -28.31 -21.99
CA VAL A 272 -12.89 -27.09 -22.28
C VAL A 272 -11.55 -27.48 -22.92
N GLN A 273 -10.94 -28.55 -22.49
CA GLN A 273 -9.68 -29.07 -23.08
C GLN A 273 -9.89 -29.52 -24.51
N ILE A 274 -11.00 -30.23 -24.77
CA ILE A 274 -11.35 -30.74 -26.11
C ILE A 274 -11.66 -29.59 -27.06
N GLY A 275 -12.37 -28.56 -26.57
CA GLY A 275 -12.75 -27.38 -27.35
C GLY A 275 -11.60 -26.40 -27.66
N CYS A 276 -10.48 -26.50 -26.93
CA CYS A 276 -9.34 -25.63 -27.14
C CYS A 276 -8.00 -26.38 -26.99
N PRO A 277 -7.53 -27.07 -28.04
CA PRO A 277 -6.29 -27.88 -28.01
C PRO A 277 -5.04 -27.07 -27.63
N GLU A 278 -5.03 -25.77 -27.92
CA GLU A 278 -3.89 -24.87 -27.61
C GLU A 278 -3.86 -24.41 -26.14
N LEU A 279 -4.92 -24.69 -25.38
CA LEU A 279 -5.09 -24.13 -24.04
C LEU A 279 -3.91 -24.47 -23.11
N ARG A 280 -3.46 -25.73 -23.17
CA ARG A 280 -2.29 -26.19 -22.39
C ARG A 280 -1.03 -25.38 -22.72
N SER A 281 -0.76 -25.13 -24.00
CA SER A 281 0.39 -24.34 -24.45
C SER A 281 0.27 -22.87 -23.98
N LYS A 282 -0.93 -22.30 -24.07
CA LYS A 282 -1.18 -20.92 -23.60
C LYS A 282 -0.97 -20.80 -22.09
N ILE A 283 -1.50 -21.73 -21.29
CA ILE A 283 -1.30 -21.74 -19.83
C ILE A 283 0.18 -21.90 -19.49
N SER A 284 0.87 -22.85 -20.13
CA SER A 284 2.31 -23.08 -19.92
C SER A 284 3.15 -21.84 -20.26
N GLY A 285 2.80 -21.14 -21.36
CA GLY A 285 3.43 -19.87 -21.72
C GLY A 285 3.27 -18.80 -20.61
N ARG A 286 2.07 -18.62 -20.06
CA ARG A 286 1.84 -17.68 -18.95
C ARG A 286 2.59 -18.06 -17.70
N ALA A 287 2.62 -19.36 -17.35
CA ALA A 287 3.42 -19.82 -16.20
C ALA A 287 4.91 -19.53 -16.38
N THR A 288 5.45 -19.73 -17.58
CA THR A 288 6.86 -19.39 -17.88
C THR A 288 7.12 -17.89 -17.76
N GLU A 289 6.24 -17.04 -18.28
CA GLU A 289 6.36 -15.59 -18.16
C GLU A 289 6.37 -15.14 -16.68
N LEU A 290 5.55 -15.75 -15.82
CA LEU A 290 5.55 -15.46 -14.39
C LEU A 290 6.86 -15.82 -13.70
N GLU A 291 7.48 -16.94 -14.07
CA GLU A 291 8.81 -17.29 -13.54
C GLU A 291 9.88 -16.31 -13.99
N VAL A 292 9.84 -15.83 -15.24
CA VAL A 292 10.75 -14.78 -15.73
C VAL A 292 10.56 -13.49 -14.93
N LEU A 293 9.32 -13.05 -14.69
CA LEU A 293 9.04 -11.87 -13.87
C LEU A 293 9.55 -12.03 -12.44
N ARG A 294 9.39 -13.22 -11.85
CA ARG A 294 9.93 -13.52 -10.51
C ARG A 294 11.45 -13.39 -10.48
N MET A 295 12.16 -13.96 -11.45
CA MET A 295 13.61 -13.85 -11.54
C MET A 295 14.09 -12.41 -11.70
N LEU A 296 13.42 -11.60 -12.54
CA LEU A 296 13.70 -10.18 -12.69
C LEU A 296 13.48 -9.43 -11.36
N SER A 297 12.43 -9.77 -10.62
CA SER A 297 12.17 -9.18 -9.30
C SER A 297 13.26 -9.53 -8.29
N TYR A 298 13.73 -10.76 -8.26
CA TYR A 298 14.85 -11.17 -7.40
C TYR A 298 16.15 -10.42 -7.76
N GLN A 299 16.38 -10.14 -9.04
CA GLN A 299 17.50 -9.31 -9.46
C GLN A 299 17.40 -7.88 -8.89
N VAL A 300 16.22 -7.27 -8.97
CA VAL A 300 15.97 -5.94 -8.39
C VAL A 300 16.19 -5.94 -6.87
N LEU A 301 15.64 -6.92 -6.17
CA LEU A 301 15.82 -7.07 -4.72
C LEU A 301 17.29 -7.25 -4.32
N SER A 302 18.05 -8.01 -5.09
CA SER A 302 19.49 -8.20 -4.88
C SER A 302 20.27 -6.88 -5.04
N LEU A 303 19.92 -6.07 -6.05
CA LEU A 303 20.52 -4.74 -6.24
C LEU A 303 20.19 -3.80 -5.07
N MET A 304 18.93 -3.79 -4.61
CA MET A 304 18.50 -3.01 -3.45
C MET A 304 19.24 -3.41 -2.17
N SER A 305 19.40 -4.72 -1.93
CA SER A 305 20.17 -5.23 -0.78
C SER A 305 21.64 -4.82 -0.83
N GLY A 306 22.18 -4.58 -2.02
CA GLY A 306 23.52 -4.04 -2.24
C GLY A 306 23.62 -2.51 -2.11
N GLY A 307 22.56 -1.81 -1.71
CA GLY A 307 22.52 -0.35 -1.58
C GLY A 307 22.37 0.41 -2.90
N HIS A 308 22.04 -0.27 -3.99
CA HIS A 308 21.76 0.35 -5.27
C HIS A 308 20.28 0.71 -5.37
N ALA A 309 19.99 2.00 -5.61
CA ALA A 309 18.63 2.42 -5.93
C ALA A 309 18.21 1.80 -7.28
N PRO A 310 17.04 1.16 -7.39
CA PRO A 310 16.54 0.64 -8.66
C PRO A 310 15.98 1.78 -9.51
N THR A 311 16.83 2.74 -9.83
CA THR A 311 16.49 3.84 -10.76
C THR A 311 17.00 3.48 -12.16
N TYR A 312 16.04 3.38 -13.08
CA TYR A 312 16.31 3.38 -14.49
C TYR A 312 15.82 4.69 -15.07
#